data_47492a1db435553c5968bf3d0ccee8bf
#
_entry.id   47492a1db435553c5968bf3d0ccee8bf
#
_cell.length_a   1.000
_cell.length_b   1.000
_cell.length_c   1.000
_cell.angle_alpha   90.00
_cell.angle_beta   90.00
_cell.angle_gamma   90.00
#
_symmetry.space_group_name_H-M   'P 1'
#
loop_
_entity.id
_entity.type
_entity.pdbx_description
1 polymer ?
#
loop_
_entity_poly.entity_id
_entity_poly.type
_entity_poly.pdbx_seq_one_letter_code
_entity_poly.pdbx_strand_id
1 'polypeptide(L)'
;MLFRSLEQYELDVRSARRGRGSFLVDTDQGLKLLTEYAGTEGRLEFQDRVMKELREKGLERLDFPVRNKEGGFLVKDREEVTYLLREWHEGRECDVRELSEVEEAVRALAFLHRNFRTAPEKETEKFREESLETELRRKNAELRRVRKFIRSRRRKTEFEQEFLNHFERFYEEAEKALEEAGSGKIRALFEKSMTEGILCHGDYNQHHVLLSREGTALTDFGHCHFGVRTGDLARFFRKILEKQNWDKVYGNAMLREYGRVRPI
;
A
#
# COMPACT_ATOMS: atom_id res chain seq x y z
N MET A 1 -29.49 9.44 0.96
CA MET A 1 -28.42 8.93 1.84
C MET A 1 -27.09 9.63 1.58
N LEU A 2 -26.49 9.50 0.43
CA LEU A 2 -25.16 10.05 0.08
C LEU A 2 -24.99 11.55 0.36
N PHE A 3 -25.96 12.39 -0.05
CA PHE A 3 -25.87 13.84 0.09
C PHE A 3 -25.73 14.32 1.54
N ARG A 4 -26.31 13.64 2.53
CA ARG A 4 -26.21 14.04 3.92
C ARG A 4 -24.85 13.83 4.56
N SER A 5 -24.13 12.78 4.14
CA SER A 5 -22.74 12.59 4.58
C SER A 5 -21.86 13.71 4.01
N LEU A 6 -22.14 14.16 2.78
CA LEU A 6 -21.42 15.24 2.14
C LEU A 6 -21.74 16.62 2.71
N GLU A 7 -22.97 16.85 3.23
CA GLU A 7 -23.36 18.08 3.94
C GLU A 7 -22.51 18.37 5.20
N GLN A 8 -21.84 17.36 5.73
CA GLN A 8 -20.94 17.50 6.88
C GLN A 8 -19.55 18.06 6.51
N TYR A 9 -19.26 18.24 5.22
CA TYR A 9 -18.04 18.87 4.72
C TYR A 9 -18.33 20.30 4.24
N GLU A 10 -17.32 21.18 4.29
CA GLU A 10 -17.37 22.54 3.74
C GLU A 10 -17.06 22.52 2.24
N LEU A 11 -18.02 22.04 1.42
CA LEU A 11 -17.92 22.00 -0.03
C LEU A 11 -19.31 22.00 -0.68
N ASP A 12 -19.37 22.49 -1.90
CA ASP A 12 -20.58 22.48 -2.74
C ASP A 12 -20.50 21.34 -3.75
N VAL A 13 -21.42 20.37 -3.62
CA VAL A 13 -21.51 19.20 -4.50
C VAL A 13 -22.22 19.58 -5.80
N ARG A 14 -21.53 19.44 -6.93
CA ARG A 14 -22.09 19.65 -8.28
C ARG A 14 -22.71 18.37 -8.83
N SER A 15 -21.99 17.26 -8.71
CA SER A 15 -22.48 15.94 -9.12
C SER A 15 -21.81 14.82 -8.33
N ALA A 16 -22.47 13.65 -8.29
CA ALA A 16 -21.88 12.44 -7.71
C ALA A 16 -22.22 11.24 -8.59
N ARG A 17 -21.22 10.40 -8.84
CA ARG A 17 -21.38 9.13 -9.58
C ARG A 17 -20.87 7.96 -8.76
N ARG A 18 -21.61 6.87 -8.80
CA ARG A 18 -21.23 5.64 -8.09
C ARG A 18 -20.11 4.94 -8.85
N GLY A 19 -19.03 4.63 -8.13
CA GLY A 19 -17.94 3.76 -8.57
C GLY A 19 -18.03 2.38 -7.89
N ARG A 20 -16.98 1.60 -8.00
CA ARG A 20 -16.88 0.28 -7.36
C ARG A 20 -16.55 0.46 -5.87
N GLY A 21 -17.60 0.36 -5.00
CA GLY A 21 -17.44 0.53 -3.54
C GLY A 21 -17.16 1.98 -3.09
N SER A 22 -17.36 2.96 -3.97
CA SER A 22 -17.05 4.36 -3.72
C SER A 22 -18.01 5.28 -4.48
N PHE A 23 -17.97 6.57 -4.15
CA PHE A 23 -18.63 7.63 -4.91
C PHE A 23 -17.62 8.68 -5.31
N LEU A 24 -17.54 8.93 -6.61
CA LEU A 24 -16.76 10.03 -7.14
C LEU A 24 -17.63 11.27 -7.16
N VAL A 25 -17.18 12.32 -6.49
CA VAL A 25 -17.93 13.55 -6.21
C VAL A 25 -17.23 14.74 -6.85
N ASP A 26 -17.90 15.42 -7.76
CA ASP A 26 -17.45 16.70 -8.32
C ASP A 26 -17.93 17.83 -7.42
N THR A 27 -17.01 18.69 -7.00
CA THR A 27 -17.27 19.78 -6.06
C THR A 27 -16.69 21.10 -6.55
N ASP A 28 -17.02 22.19 -5.87
CA ASP A 28 -16.40 23.52 -6.06
C ASP A 28 -14.89 23.53 -5.75
N GLN A 29 -14.43 22.54 -4.94
CA GLN A 29 -13.03 22.36 -4.55
C GLN A 29 -12.36 21.18 -5.29
N GLY A 30 -12.85 20.86 -6.50
CA GLY A 30 -12.33 19.77 -7.33
C GLY A 30 -12.92 18.42 -7.00
N LEU A 31 -12.32 17.40 -7.60
CA LEU A 31 -12.80 16.03 -7.52
C LEU A 31 -12.49 15.40 -6.15
N LYS A 32 -13.46 14.69 -5.60
CA LYS A 32 -13.35 13.98 -4.32
C LYS A 32 -13.80 12.53 -4.46
N LEU A 33 -13.29 11.66 -3.59
CA LEU A 33 -13.70 10.27 -3.49
C LEU A 33 -14.28 10.00 -2.10
N LEU A 34 -15.54 9.59 -2.02
CA LEU A 34 -16.19 9.16 -0.79
C LEU A 34 -16.22 7.63 -0.75
N THR A 35 -15.66 7.06 0.33
CA THR A 35 -15.58 5.60 0.55
C THR A 35 -16.06 5.24 1.93
N GLU A 36 -16.61 4.05 2.11
CA GLU A 36 -16.77 3.45 3.44
C GLU A 36 -15.38 3.26 4.07
N TYR A 37 -15.30 3.48 5.39
CA TYR A 37 -14.03 3.39 6.10
C TYR A 37 -14.17 2.67 7.44
N ALA A 38 -13.36 1.63 7.62
CA ALA A 38 -13.35 0.81 8.83
C ALA A 38 -12.16 1.07 9.78
N GLY A 39 -11.32 2.06 9.45
CA GLY A 39 -10.14 2.39 10.25
C GLY A 39 -10.44 3.41 11.37
N THR A 40 -9.40 3.94 11.98
CA THR A 40 -9.49 4.88 13.11
C THR A 40 -9.11 6.30 12.71
N GLU A 41 -9.65 7.29 13.41
CA GLU A 41 -9.26 8.70 13.26
C GLU A 41 -7.75 8.91 13.44
N GLY A 42 -7.14 8.28 14.45
CA GLY A 42 -5.69 8.40 14.68
C GLY A 42 -4.84 7.84 13.54
N ARG A 43 -5.37 6.92 12.72
CA ARG A 43 -4.73 6.45 11.49
C ARG A 43 -4.75 7.54 10.41
N LEU A 44 -5.87 8.23 10.29
CA LEU A 44 -6.04 9.32 9.32
C LEU A 44 -5.22 10.55 9.71
N GLU A 45 -5.12 10.88 10.99
CA GLU A 45 -4.23 11.94 11.47
C GLU A 45 -2.76 11.67 11.13
N PHE A 46 -2.31 10.44 11.33
CA PHE A 46 -0.97 10.04 10.92
C PHE A 46 -0.78 10.15 9.40
N GLN A 47 -1.73 9.64 8.63
CA GLN A 47 -1.72 9.69 7.17
C GLN A 47 -1.70 11.13 6.66
N ASP A 48 -2.60 12.00 7.14
CA ASP A 48 -2.67 13.41 6.76
C ASP A 48 -1.34 14.14 7.02
N ARG A 49 -0.75 13.91 8.20
CA ARG A 49 0.53 14.49 8.57
C ARG A 49 1.64 14.10 7.60
N VAL A 50 1.85 12.80 7.37
CA VAL A 50 2.96 12.34 6.52
C VAL A 50 2.76 12.70 5.05
N MET A 51 1.51 12.77 4.58
CA MET A 51 1.19 13.20 3.22
C MET A 51 1.44 14.72 3.05
N LYS A 52 1.16 15.55 4.06
CA LYS A 52 1.51 16.98 4.05
C LYS A 52 3.03 17.20 3.94
N GLU A 53 3.82 16.42 4.68
CA GLU A 53 5.29 16.45 4.53
C GLU A 53 5.74 16.06 3.12
N LEU A 54 5.04 15.12 2.46
CA LEU A 54 5.32 14.76 1.07
C LEU A 54 4.95 15.89 0.10
N ARG A 55 3.81 16.59 0.34
CA ARG A 55 3.41 17.75 -0.46
C ARG A 55 4.47 18.84 -0.42
N GLU A 56 5.02 19.16 0.75
CA GLU A 56 6.11 20.13 0.92
C GLU A 56 7.40 19.74 0.16
N LYS A 57 7.56 18.45 -0.14
CA LYS A 57 8.70 17.89 -0.90
C LYS A 57 8.38 17.72 -2.39
N GLY A 58 7.23 18.25 -2.86
CA GLY A 58 6.84 18.27 -4.27
C GLY A 58 6.00 17.10 -4.75
N LEU A 59 5.45 16.27 -3.85
CA LEU A 59 4.40 15.28 -4.20
C LEU A 59 3.02 15.90 -3.96
N GLU A 60 2.52 16.64 -4.92
CA GLU A 60 1.27 17.39 -4.77
C GLU A 60 0.03 16.54 -5.05
N ARG A 61 0.12 15.56 -5.96
CA ARG A 61 -1.01 14.76 -6.43
C ARG A 61 -1.19 13.49 -5.59
N LEU A 62 -1.71 13.68 -4.38
CA LEU A 62 -2.01 12.62 -3.42
C LEU A 62 -3.49 12.70 -3.01
N ASP A 63 -4.06 11.57 -2.58
CA ASP A 63 -5.45 11.45 -2.14
C ASP A 63 -5.64 11.85 -0.66
N PHE A 64 -5.36 13.12 -0.32
CA PHE A 64 -5.45 13.61 1.05
C PHE A 64 -6.84 13.37 1.67
N PRO A 65 -6.92 12.93 2.94
CA PRO A 65 -8.17 12.91 3.65
C PRO A 65 -8.69 14.34 3.87
N VAL A 66 -9.99 14.55 3.65
CA VAL A 66 -10.64 15.85 3.78
C VAL A 66 -11.28 15.98 5.15
N ARG A 67 -11.03 17.10 5.86
CA ARG A 67 -11.64 17.34 7.16
C ARG A 67 -13.10 17.76 7.02
N ASN A 68 -13.94 17.26 7.92
CA ASN A 68 -15.34 17.67 8.05
C ASN A 68 -15.45 18.99 8.83
N LYS A 69 -16.66 19.53 8.93
CA LYS A 69 -16.96 20.80 9.64
C LYS A 69 -16.61 20.81 11.15
N GLU A 70 -16.49 19.63 11.74
CA GLU A 70 -16.11 19.46 13.15
C GLU A 70 -14.59 19.31 13.34
N GLY A 71 -13.81 19.29 12.22
CA GLY A 71 -12.36 19.17 12.21
C GLY A 71 -11.83 17.75 12.16
N GLY A 72 -12.69 16.73 12.27
CA GLY A 72 -12.35 15.31 12.06
C GLY A 72 -12.36 14.92 10.60
N PHE A 73 -12.06 13.66 10.29
CA PHE A 73 -12.08 13.12 8.92
C PHE A 73 -13.30 12.26 8.63
N LEU A 74 -13.84 11.61 9.67
CA LEU A 74 -14.88 10.62 9.53
C LEU A 74 -16.27 11.24 9.70
N VAL A 75 -17.20 10.80 8.89
CA VAL A 75 -18.61 11.12 9.01
C VAL A 75 -19.44 9.85 9.01
N LYS A 76 -20.61 9.91 9.66
CA LYS A 76 -21.55 8.79 9.67
C LYS A 76 -22.83 9.16 8.94
N ASP A 77 -23.41 8.17 8.26
CA ASP A 77 -24.76 8.29 7.74
C ASP A 77 -25.82 7.88 8.79
N ARG A 78 -27.10 7.81 8.38
CA ARG A 78 -28.20 7.40 9.26
C ARG A 78 -28.18 5.93 9.67
N GLU A 79 -27.47 5.11 8.92
CA GLU A 79 -27.33 3.68 9.16
C GLU A 79 -26.07 3.36 9.96
N GLU A 80 -25.44 4.41 10.55
CA GLU A 80 -24.17 4.34 11.30
C GLU A 80 -22.97 3.86 10.47
N VAL A 81 -23.10 3.85 9.13
CA VAL A 81 -21.97 3.55 8.25
C VAL A 81 -21.01 4.72 8.26
N THR A 82 -19.74 4.43 8.49
CA THR A 82 -18.68 5.43 8.55
C THR A 82 -18.06 5.65 7.17
N TYR A 83 -17.94 6.91 6.78
CA TYR A 83 -17.38 7.34 5.50
C TYR A 83 -16.18 8.24 5.69
N LEU A 84 -15.29 8.19 4.71
CA LEU A 84 -14.14 9.06 4.54
C LEU A 84 -14.22 9.74 3.18
N LEU A 85 -14.04 11.05 3.15
CA LEU A 85 -13.86 11.83 1.92
C LEU A 85 -12.37 12.08 1.70
N ARG A 86 -11.89 11.87 0.45
CA ARG A 86 -10.51 12.13 0.06
C ARG A 86 -10.44 13.07 -1.13
N GLU A 87 -9.39 13.84 -1.26
CA GLU A 87 -9.03 14.46 -2.55
C GLU A 87 -8.88 13.37 -3.61
N TRP A 88 -9.28 13.68 -4.85
CA TRP A 88 -9.12 12.74 -5.95
C TRP A 88 -8.58 13.44 -7.19
N HIS A 89 -7.92 12.68 -8.04
CA HIS A 89 -7.26 13.19 -9.22
C HIS A 89 -7.81 12.50 -10.48
N GLU A 90 -8.02 13.26 -11.54
CA GLU A 90 -8.29 12.68 -12.84
C GLU A 90 -7.06 11.92 -13.33
N GLY A 91 -7.31 10.75 -13.89
CA GLY A 91 -6.30 9.87 -14.41
C GLY A 91 -6.84 8.46 -14.62
N ARG A 92 -6.11 7.66 -15.34
CA ARG A 92 -6.35 6.23 -15.45
C ARG A 92 -5.29 5.45 -14.70
N GLU A 93 -5.66 4.29 -14.21
CA GLU A 93 -4.72 3.37 -13.58
C GLU A 93 -3.57 3.01 -14.54
N CYS A 94 -2.38 2.77 -14.00
CA CYS A 94 -1.22 2.33 -14.74
C CYS A 94 -1.52 1.01 -15.46
N ASP A 95 -1.40 0.98 -16.80
CA ASP A 95 -1.50 -0.25 -17.59
C ASP A 95 -0.19 -1.03 -17.50
N VAL A 96 -0.22 -2.15 -16.84
CA VAL A 96 0.97 -3.00 -16.63
C VAL A 96 1.50 -3.63 -17.94
N ARG A 97 0.71 -3.63 -19.03
CA ARG A 97 1.14 -4.11 -20.35
C ARG A 97 2.03 -3.10 -21.08
N GLU A 98 1.95 -1.84 -20.68
CA GLU A 98 2.74 -0.75 -21.25
C GLU A 98 4.00 -0.52 -20.41
N LEU A 99 5.16 -0.95 -20.93
CA LEU A 99 6.43 -0.85 -20.21
C LEU A 99 6.75 0.58 -19.77
N SER A 100 6.45 1.57 -20.61
CA SER A 100 6.69 2.98 -20.31
C SER A 100 5.89 3.47 -19.09
N GLU A 101 4.68 2.95 -18.87
CA GLU A 101 3.85 3.28 -17.71
C GLU A 101 4.35 2.57 -16.44
N VAL A 102 4.81 1.33 -16.57
CA VAL A 102 5.47 0.62 -15.47
C VAL A 102 6.75 1.35 -15.06
N GLU A 103 7.55 1.83 -16.02
CA GLU A 103 8.74 2.66 -15.75
C GLU A 103 8.37 3.96 -15.02
N GLU A 104 7.28 4.62 -15.42
CA GLU A 104 6.79 5.83 -14.74
C GLU A 104 6.32 5.53 -13.32
N ALA A 105 5.55 4.47 -13.11
CA ALA A 105 5.13 4.05 -11.79
C ALA A 105 6.32 3.73 -10.88
N VAL A 106 7.36 3.09 -11.40
CA VAL A 106 8.59 2.82 -10.65
C VAL A 106 9.34 4.10 -10.30
N ARG A 107 9.43 5.07 -11.22
CA ARG A 107 10.03 6.39 -10.92
C ARG A 107 9.25 7.12 -9.83
N ALA A 108 7.92 7.07 -9.88
CA ALA A 108 7.07 7.65 -8.84
C ALA A 108 7.30 6.98 -7.48
N LEU A 109 7.39 5.65 -7.42
CA LEU A 109 7.75 4.92 -6.20
C LEU A 109 9.13 5.31 -5.67
N ALA A 110 10.13 5.39 -6.54
CA ALA A 110 11.48 5.77 -6.14
C ALA A 110 11.55 7.21 -5.62
N PHE A 111 10.78 8.13 -6.22
CA PHE A 111 10.66 9.50 -5.75
C PHE A 111 9.93 9.58 -4.41
N LEU A 112 8.83 8.82 -4.26
CA LEU A 112 8.16 8.63 -2.96
C LEU A 112 9.16 8.16 -1.91
N HIS A 113 9.86 7.07 -2.15
CA HIS A 113 10.81 6.48 -1.21
C HIS A 113 11.98 7.40 -0.84
N ARG A 114 12.39 8.29 -1.74
CA ARG A 114 13.43 9.27 -1.45
C ARG A 114 12.98 10.29 -0.41
N ASN A 115 11.70 10.64 -0.42
CA ASN A 115 11.11 11.71 0.37
C ASN A 115 10.26 11.23 1.55
N PHE A 116 9.83 9.96 1.57
CA PHE A 116 8.87 9.43 2.53
C PHE A 116 9.56 8.99 3.82
N ARG A 117 9.66 9.94 4.73
CA ARG A 117 10.19 9.73 6.08
C ARG A 117 9.68 10.83 7.01
N THR A 118 9.42 10.47 8.27
CA THR A 118 9.06 11.39 9.35
C THR A 118 9.71 10.94 10.65
N ALA A 119 9.89 11.86 11.59
CA ALA A 119 10.43 11.49 12.91
C ALA A 119 9.48 10.52 13.62
N PRO A 120 9.98 9.37 14.12
CA PRO A 120 9.16 8.46 14.91
C PRO A 120 8.77 9.12 16.23
N GLU A 121 7.49 9.02 16.57
CA GLU A 121 6.94 9.46 17.86
C GLU A 121 6.33 8.25 18.58
N LYS A 122 6.19 8.34 19.89
CA LYS A 122 5.64 7.23 20.70
C LYS A 122 4.24 6.83 20.25
N GLU A 123 3.41 7.79 19.87
CA GLU A 123 2.03 7.59 19.39
C GLU A 123 1.98 6.90 18.04
N THR A 124 3.08 6.97 17.25
CA THR A 124 3.17 6.38 15.91
C THR A 124 3.86 5.01 15.88
N GLU A 125 4.37 4.53 17.02
CA GLU A 125 4.98 3.20 17.10
C GLU A 125 4.06 2.06 16.67
N LYS A 126 2.75 2.20 16.90
CA LYS A 126 1.72 1.25 16.44
C LYS A 126 1.61 1.12 14.92
N PHE A 127 2.22 2.04 14.17
CA PHE A 127 2.26 2.00 12.69
C PHE A 127 3.58 1.46 12.15
N ARG A 128 4.35 0.74 12.94
CA ARG A 128 5.54 0.02 12.50
C ARG A 128 5.16 -1.32 11.90
N GLU A 129 5.85 -1.70 10.83
CA GLU A 129 5.74 -3.07 10.31
C GLU A 129 6.39 -4.07 11.27
N GLU A 130 5.93 -5.30 11.20
CA GLU A 130 6.59 -6.45 11.80
C GLU A 130 7.93 -6.71 11.09
N SER A 131 8.99 -7.11 11.81
CA SER A 131 10.25 -7.47 11.15
C SER A 131 10.04 -8.66 10.21
N LEU A 132 10.78 -8.68 9.09
CA LEU A 132 10.69 -9.78 8.12
C LEU A 132 10.95 -11.14 8.78
N GLU A 133 11.89 -11.20 9.73
CA GLU A 133 12.17 -12.42 10.51
C GLU A 133 10.92 -12.90 11.27
N THR A 134 10.24 -11.99 11.96
CA THR A 134 9.04 -12.31 12.74
C THR A 134 7.90 -12.74 11.83
N GLU A 135 7.69 -12.04 10.74
CA GLU A 135 6.69 -12.38 9.74
C GLU A 135 6.92 -13.79 9.16
N LEU A 136 8.14 -14.09 8.69
CA LEU A 136 8.47 -15.39 8.10
C LEU A 136 8.36 -16.51 9.13
N ARG A 137 8.80 -16.29 10.37
CA ARG A 137 8.64 -17.25 11.47
C ARG A 137 7.18 -17.61 11.70
N ARG A 138 6.29 -16.62 11.71
CA ARG A 138 4.84 -16.81 11.85
C ARG A 138 4.26 -17.57 10.65
N LYS A 139 4.66 -17.21 9.42
CA LYS A 139 4.22 -17.88 8.19
C LYS A 139 4.69 -19.34 8.11
N ASN A 140 5.94 -19.62 8.49
CA ASN A 140 6.46 -20.98 8.52
C ASN A 140 5.73 -21.84 9.56
N ALA A 141 5.39 -21.27 10.71
CA ALA A 141 4.57 -21.95 11.71
C ALA A 141 3.15 -22.24 11.21
N GLU A 142 2.58 -21.34 10.43
CA GLU A 142 1.27 -21.52 9.76
C GLU A 142 1.31 -22.65 8.74
N LEU A 143 2.34 -22.70 7.88
CA LEU A 143 2.55 -23.76 6.90
C LEU A 143 2.62 -25.15 7.59
N ARG A 144 3.35 -25.27 8.72
CA ARG A 144 3.39 -26.52 9.51
C ARG A 144 2.02 -26.91 10.06
N ARG A 145 1.22 -25.93 10.52
CA ARG A 145 -0.14 -26.19 11.01
C ARG A 145 -1.06 -26.68 9.91
N VAL A 146 -1.01 -26.03 8.72
CA VAL A 146 -1.77 -26.44 7.54
C VAL A 146 -1.40 -27.87 7.13
N ARG A 147 -0.08 -28.19 7.03
CA ARG A 147 0.40 -29.54 6.74
C ARG A 147 -0.16 -30.57 7.73
N LYS A 148 -0.08 -30.28 9.04
CA LYS A 148 -0.60 -31.17 10.08
C LYS A 148 -2.09 -31.40 9.93
N PHE A 149 -2.86 -30.34 9.65
CA PHE A 149 -4.29 -30.40 9.40
C PHE A 149 -4.62 -31.28 8.20
N ILE A 150 -3.97 -31.06 7.05
CA ILE A 150 -4.20 -31.83 5.83
C ILE A 150 -3.85 -33.32 6.04
N ARG A 151 -2.71 -33.60 6.73
CA ARG A 151 -2.31 -34.99 7.04
C ARG A 151 -3.34 -35.73 7.88
N SER A 152 -4.02 -35.05 8.79
CA SER A 152 -5.04 -35.65 9.67
C SER A 152 -6.36 -35.98 8.96
N ARG A 153 -6.62 -35.41 7.78
CA ARG A 153 -7.85 -35.65 7.03
C ARG A 153 -7.87 -37.05 6.41
N ARG A 154 -9.01 -37.75 6.61
CA ARG A 154 -9.22 -39.09 6.04
C ARG A 154 -9.30 -39.06 4.50
N ARG A 155 -9.99 -38.05 3.95
CA ARG A 155 -10.05 -37.82 2.49
C ARG A 155 -9.42 -36.47 2.19
N LYS A 156 -8.57 -36.46 1.18
CA LYS A 156 -7.87 -35.27 0.73
C LYS A 156 -8.32 -34.91 -0.69
N THR A 157 -8.43 -33.61 -0.95
CA THR A 157 -8.64 -33.11 -2.31
C THR A 157 -7.36 -33.26 -3.14
N GLU A 158 -7.46 -33.13 -4.44
CA GLU A 158 -6.30 -33.12 -5.34
C GLU A 158 -5.30 -32.05 -4.96
N PHE A 159 -5.79 -30.82 -4.70
CA PHE A 159 -4.95 -29.72 -4.23
C PHE A 159 -4.20 -30.05 -2.92
N GLU A 160 -4.87 -30.68 -1.96
CA GLU A 160 -4.23 -31.07 -0.70
C GLU A 160 -3.16 -32.16 -0.89
N GLN A 161 -3.33 -33.05 -1.84
CA GLN A 161 -2.31 -34.04 -2.20
C GLN A 161 -1.10 -33.36 -2.83
N GLU A 162 -1.31 -32.48 -3.80
CA GLU A 162 -0.22 -31.71 -4.44
C GLU A 162 0.51 -30.81 -3.41
N PHE A 163 -0.21 -30.16 -2.52
CA PHE A 163 0.40 -29.41 -1.42
C PHE A 163 1.34 -30.30 -0.58
N LEU A 164 0.92 -31.51 -0.22
CA LEU A 164 1.78 -32.43 0.56
C LEU A 164 2.98 -32.93 -0.24
N ASN A 165 2.80 -33.21 -1.54
CA ASN A 165 3.87 -33.69 -2.44
C ASN A 165 5.01 -32.67 -2.54
N HIS A 166 4.67 -31.37 -2.54
CA HIS A 166 5.63 -30.30 -2.71
C HIS A 166 6.08 -29.63 -1.41
N PHE A 167 5.44 -29.97 -0.29
CA PHE A 167 5.62 -29.27 0.99
C PHE A 167 7.08 -29.20 1.43
N GLU A 168 7.81 -30.33 1.45
CA GLU A 168 9.17 -30.38 2.00
C GLU A 168 10.09 -29.42 1.24
N ARG A 169 10.04 -29.47 -0.10
CA ARG A 169 10.86 -28.60 -0.95
C ARG A 169 10.63 -27.13 -0.66
N PHE A 170 9.36 -26.67 -0.67
CA PHE A 170 9.05 -25.25 -0.45
C PHE A 170 9.26 -24.84 1.00
N TYR A 171 9.10 -25.77 1.95
CA TYR A 171 9.33 -25.49 3.35
C TYR A 171 10.83 -25.32 3.66
N GLU A 172 11.70 -26.09 3.02
CA GLU A 172 13.16 -25.89 3.11
C GLU A 172 13.59 -24.51 2.57
N GLU A 173 13.00 -24.08 1.46
CA GLU A 173 13.24 -22.74 0.92
C GLU A 173 12.73 -21.64 1.89
N ALA A 174 11.58 -21.84 2.52
CA ALA A 174 11.02 -20.92 3.51
C ALA A 174 11.88 -20.84 4.79
N GLU A 175 12.48 -21.96 5.25
CA GLU A 175 13.41 -21.95 6.39
C GLU A 175 14.71 -21.22 6.03
N LYS A 176 15.25 -21.39 4.83
CA LYS A 176 16.41 -20.61 4.35
C LYS A 176 16.13 -19.12 4.30
N ALA A 177 14.95 -18.74 3.79
CA ALA A 177 14.53 -17.34 3.78
C ALA A 177 14.40 -16.77 5.19
N LEU A 178 13.92 -17.57 6.16
CA LEU A 178 13.85 -17.18 7.57
C LEU A 178 15.26 -16.99 8.17
N GLU A 179 16.19 -17.87 7.86
CA GLU A 179 17.59 -17.76 8.32
C GLU A 179 18.25 -16.48 7.78
N GLU A 180 18.07 -16.19 6.47
CA GLU A 180 18.55 -14.95 5.86
C GLU A 180 17.91 -13.71 6.49
N ALA A 181 16.60 -13.72 6.72
CA ALA A 181 15.89 -12.62 7.36
C ALA A 181 16.39 -12.34 8.79
N GLY A 182 16.83 -13.37 9.50
CA GLY A 182 17.47 -13.29 10.83
C GLY A 182 18.92 -12.84 10.78
N SER A 183 19.52 -12.66 9.60
CA SER A 183 20.92 -12.23 9.48
C SER A 183 21.14 -10.82 10.05
N GLY A 184 22.36 -10.57 10.54
CA GLY A 184 22.72 -9.27 11.10
C GLY A 184 22.55 -8.11 10.12
N LYS A 185 22.70 -8.34 8.80
CA LYS A 185 22.52 -7.33 7.77
C LYS A 185 21.06 -6.90 7.64
N ILE A 186 20.12 -7.86 7.58
CA ILE A 186 18.67 -7.57 7.44
C ILE A 186 18.14 -6.90 8.70
N ARG A 187 18.55 -7.38 9.90
CA ARG A 187 18.19 -6.73 11.17
C ARG A 187 18.70 -5.30 11.24
N ALA A 188 19.97 -5.06 10.91
CA ALA A 188 20.54 -3.71 10.91
C ALA A 188 19.82 -2.77 9.92
N LEU A 189 19.42 -3.27 8.75
CA LEU A 189 18.61 -2.50 7.79
C LEU A 189 17.24 -2.14 8.37
N PHE A 190 16.56 -3.08 9.03
CA PHE A 190 15.28 -2.85 9.68
C PHE A 190 15.41 -1.82 10.81
N GLU A 191 16.36 -2.00 11.74
CA GLU A 191 16.61 -1.09 12.86
C GLU A 191 16.96 0.33 12.38
N LYS A 192 17.82 0.42 11.36
CA LYS A 192 18.15 1.70 10.71
C LYS A 192 16.91 2.36 10.13
N SER A 193 16.07 1.61 9.40
CA SER A 193 14.83 2.14 8.82
C SER A 193 13.89 2.68 9.89
N MET A 194 13.74 1.97 11.02
CA MET A 194 12.93 2.41 12.14
C MET A 194 13.49 3.68 12.79
N THR A 195 14.80 3.74 13.02
CA THR A 195 15.47 4.90 13.64
C THR A 195 15.41 6.14 12.76
N GLU A 196 15.58 5.98 11.44
CA GLU A 196 15.51 7.08 10.47
C GLU A 196 14.07 7.50 10.13
N GLY A 197 13.07 6.83 10.69
CA GLY A 197 11.65 7.12 10.44
C GLY A 197 11.24 6.89 8.98
N ILE A 198 11.81 5.86 8.36
CA ILE A 198 11.50 5.50 6.98
C ILE A 198 10.06 5.00 6.88
N LEU A 199 9.33 5.52 5.89
CA LEU A 199 7.96 5.14 5.61
C LEU A 199 7.85 4.36 4.29
N CYS A 200 6.92 3.44 4.27
CA CYS A 200 6.46 2.66 3.13
C CYS A 200 5.01 3.02 2.79
N HIS A 201 4.63 2.90 1.54
CA HIS A 201 3.23 3.03 1.11
C HIS A 201 2.36 1.90 1.70
N GLY A 202 2.90 0.69 1.75
CA GLY A 202 2.27 -0.48 2.33
C GLY A 202 1.39 -1.28 1.38
N ASP A 203 0.80 -0.66 0.36
CA ASP A 203 0.09 -1.33 -0.74
C ASP A 203 0.33 -0.67 -2.10
N TYR A 204 1.58 -0.38 -2.43
CA TYR A 204 1.92 0.18 -3.74
C TYR A 204 1.65 -0.83 -4.86
N ASN A 205 0.77 -0.47 -5.79
CA ASN A 205 0.41 -1.28 -6.93
C ASN A 205 -0.14 -0.42 -8.09
N GLN A 206 -0.38 -1.02 -9.26
CA GLN A 206 -0.81 -0.30 -10.46
C GLN A 206 -2.16 0.43 -10.34
N HIS A 207 -3.04 0.01 -9.43
CA HIS A 207 -4.34 0.64 -9.21
C HIS A 207 -4.24 1.93 -8.39
N HIS A 208 -3.13 2.08 -7.65
CA HIS A 208 -2.86 3.26 -6.82
C HIS A 208 -1.91 4.25 -7.49
N VAL A 209 -1.65 4.07 -8.79
CA VAL A 209 -0.88 4.98 -9.64
C VAL A 209 -1.78 5.45 -10.77
N LEU A 210 -2.21 6.71 -10.69
CA LEU A 210 -3.06 7.32 -11.69
C LEU A 210 -2.23 8.19 -12.61
N LEU A 211 -2.27 7.88 -13.91
CA LEU A 211 -1.54 8.59 -14.95
C LEU A 211 -2.48 9.55 -15.69
N SER A 212 -2.06 10.79 -15.86
CA SER A 212 -2.79 11.82 -16.61
C SER A 212 -1.83 12.77 -17.32
N ARG A 213 -2.38 13.70 -18.12
CA ARG A 213 -1.58 14.78 -18.74
C ARG A 213 -1.01 15.76 -17.72
N GLU A 214 -1.59 15.86 -16.54
CA GLU A 214 -1.14 16.70 -15.44
C GLU A 214 -0.06 16.04 -14.58
N GLY A 215 0.29 14.80 -14.88
CA GLY A 215 1.29 14.00 -14.18
C GLY A 215 0.71 12.80 -13.43
N THR A 216 1.56 12.18 -12.65
CA THR A 216 1.26 10.97 -11.87
C THR A 216 0.67 11.35 -10.51
N ALA A 217 -0.47 10.74 -10.15
CA ALA A 217 -1.02 10.81 -8.80
C ALA A 217 -0.84 9.47 -8.09
N LEU A 218 -0.55 9.52 -6.78
CA LEU A 218 -0.45 8.35 -5.91
C LEU A 218 -1.61 8.36 -4.92
N THR A 219 -2.25 7.20 -4.75
CA THR A 219 -3.48 7.06 -3.95
C THR A 219 -3.39 5.90 -2.97
N ASP A 220 -4.31 5.85 -2.02
CA ASP A 220 -4.48 4.80 -1.03
C ASP A 220 -3.30 4.64 -0.06
N PHE A 221 -2.93 5.73 0.61
CA PHE A 221 -1.96 5.72 1.71
C PHE A 221 -2.51 5.10 3.01
N GLY A 222 -3.68 4.45 2.97
CA GLY A 222 -4.32 3.80 4.11
C GLY A 222 -3.44 2.77 4.83
N HIS A 223 -2.49 2.18 4.13
CA HIS A 223 -1.56 1.17 4.64
C HIS A 223 -0.15 1.72 4.94
N CYS A 224 0.08 3.03 4.84
CA CYS A 224 1.42 3.59 5.07
C CYS A 224 1.91 3.30 6.50
N HIS A 225 3.18 2.91 6.63
CA HIS A 225 3.75 2.46 7.90
C HIS A 225 5.26 2.69 7.92
N PHE A 226 5.85 2.70 9.12
CA PHE A 226 7.31 2.66 9.25
C PHE A 226 7.82 1.27 8.86
N GLY A 227 8.72 1.22 7.90
CA GLY A 227 9.17 -0.04 7.34
C GLY A 227 10.42 0.06 6.46
N VAL A 228 10.75 -1.07 5.86
CA VAL A 228 11.87 -1.16 4.93
C VAL A 228 11.37 -0.97 3.49
N ARG A 229 11.78 0.11 2.85
CA ARG A 229 11.32 0.53 1.50
C ARG A 229 11.38 -0.57 0.44
N THR A 230 12.37 -1.47 0.55
CA THR A 230 12.48 -2.61 -0.36
C THR A 230 11.27 -3.53 -0.32
N GLY A 231 10.49 -3.52 0.75
CA GLY A 231 9.22 -4.25 0.85
C GLY A 231 8.18 -3.78 -0.17
N ASP A 232 7.99 -2.46 -0.33
CA ASP A 232 7.09 -1.91 -1.36
C ASP A 232 7.60 -2.23 -2.76
N LEU A 233 8.90 -2.01 -3.01
CA LEU A 233 9.51 -2.30 -4.31
C LEU A 233 9.36 -3.78 -4.67
N ALA A 234 9.66 -4.69 -3.75
CA ALA A 234 9.57 -6.14 -3.99
C ALA A 234 8.12 -6.58 -4.26
N ARG A 235 7.14 -6.04 -3.52
CA ARG A 235 5.72 -6.33 -3.74
C ARG A 235 5.24 -5.83 -5.11
N PHE A 236 5.59 -4.60 -5.47
CA PHE A 236 5.23 -4.05 -6.78
C PHE A 236 5.92 -4.81 -7.91
N PHE A 237 7.21 -5.08 -7.76
CA PHE A 237 8.01 -5.86 -8.70
C PHE A 237 7.37 -7.23 -8.99
N ARG A 238 7.03 -7.96 -7.93
CA ARG A 238 6.36 -9.26 -8.06
C ARG A 238 5.01 -9.15 -8.78
N LYS A 239 4.15 -8.18 -8.37
CA LYS A 239 2.83 -7.97 -8.99
C LYS A 239 2.92 -7.70 -10.51
N ILE A 240 3.93 -6.94 -10.95
CA ILE A 240 4.16 -6.68 -12.37
C ILE A 240 4.67 -7.93 -13.08
N LEU A 241 5.71 -8.57 -12.55
CA LEU A 241 6.32 -9.73 -13.20
C LEU A 241 5.37 -10.93 -13.30
N GLU A 242 4.53 -11.19 -12.30
CA GLU A 242 3.48 -12.20 -12.36
C GLU A 242 2.53 -11.97 -13.55
N LYS A 243 2.18 -10.72 -13.85
CA LYS A 243 1.32 -10.34 -14.98
C LYS A 243 2.06 -10.35 -16.32
N GLN A 244 3.37 -10.22 -16.31
CA GLN A 244 4.25 -10.21 -17.48
C GLN A 244 4.99 -11.56 -17.68
N ASN A 245 4.45 -12.64 -17.11
CA ASN A 245 5.03 -13.98 -17.22
C ASN A 245 6.54 -14.02 -16.88
N TRP A 246 6.95 -13.23 -15.88
CA TRP A 246 8.33 -13.12 -15.40
C TRP A 246 9.34 -12.63 -16.46
N ASP A 247 8.88 -11.78 -17.38
CA ASP A 247 9.74 -11.20 -18.42
C ASP A 247 10.87 -10.36 -17.81
N LYS A 248 12.11 -10.74 -18.09
CA LYS A 248 13.32 -10.05 -17.61
C LYS A 248 13.46 -8.62 -18.12
N VAL A 249 12.84 -8.30 -19.27
CA VAL A 249 12.85 -6.93 -19.82
C VAL A 249 12.18 -5.97 -18.84
N TYR A 250 11.00 -6.34 -18.34
CA TYR A 250 10.28 -5.57 -17.31
C TYR A 250 11.09 -5.48 -16.01
N GLY A 251 11.63 -6.60 -15.53
CA GLY A 251 12.42 -6.63 -14.31
C GLY A 251 13.64 -5.70 -14.37
N ASN A 252 14.39 -5.77 -15.46
CA ASN A 252 15.58 -4.93 -15.66
C ASN A 252 15.22 -3.46 -15.83
N ALA A 253 14.13 -3.15 -16.53
CA ALA A 253 13.65 -1.78 -16.68
C ALA A 253 13.24 -1.19 -15.33
N MET A 254 12.48 -1.92 -14.53
CA MET A 254 12.05 -1.49 -13.19
C MET A 254 13.24 -1.20 -12.26
N LEU A 255 14.24 -2.08 -12.19
CA LEU A 255 15.43 -1.87 -11.36
C LEU A 255 16.24 -0.66 -11.84
N ARG A 256 16.42 -0.52 -13.16
CA ARG A 256 17.12 0.62 -13.76
C ARG A 256 16.44 1.94 -13.43
N GLU A 257 15.11 2.04 -13.64
CA GLU A 257 14.36 3.27 -13.40
C GLU A 257 14.30 3.64 -11.93
N TYR A 258 14.14 2.65 -11.05
CA TYR A 258 14.22 2.89 -9.61
C TYR A 258 15.61 3.42 -9.22
N GLY A 259 16.68 2.75 -9.67
CA GLY A 259 18.05 3.11 -9.35
C GLY A 259 18.49 4.48 -9.85
N ARG A 260 17.90 4.99 -10.95
CA ARG A 260 18.14 6.36 -11.46
C ARG A 260 17.67 7.45 -10.49
N VAL A 261 16.58 7.23 -9.80
CA VAL A 261 15.97 8.20 -8.86
C VAL A 261 16.52 7.99 -7.45
N ARG A 262 16.69 6.74 -7.06
CA ARG A 262 17.18 6.32 -5.75
C ARG A 262 18.04 5.05 -5.88
N PRO A 263 19.35 5.12 -5.65
CA PRO A 263 20.23 3.94 -5.63
C PRO A 263 19.72 2.88 -4.64
N ILE A 264 19.80 1.62 -5.06
CA ILE A 264 19.38 0.44 -4.27
C ILE A 264 20.52 0.04 -3.31
#